data_f75df706ce4af35e46dd380073f0b0c0
#
_entry.id   f75df706ce4af35e46dd380073f0b0c0
#
_cell.length_a   1.000
_cell.length_b   1.000
_cell.length_c   1.000
_cell.angle_alpha   90.00
_cell.angle_beta   90.00
_cell.angle_gamma   90.00
#
_symmetry.space_group_name_H-M   'P 1'
#
loop_
_entity.id
_entity.type
_entity.pdbx_description
1 polymer ?
#
loop_
_entity_poly.entity_id
_entity_poly.type
_entity_poly.pdbx_seq_one_letter_code
_entity_poly.pdbx_strand_id
1 'polypeptide(L)' 'MKIKKIEQDENLTTAIAGLAVDETLEIPYKRYSSGSLRAMVAQINTKGDCRFVTNTKGLKCGYVTRIK' A
#
# COMPACT_ATOMS: atom_id res chain seq x y z
N MET A 1 -1.02 -4.55 15.27
CA MET A 1 -0.95 -4.19 13.84
C MET A 1 -2.37 -4.00 13.32
N LYS A 2 -2.63 -2.87 12.70
CA LYS A 2 -3.95 -2.56 12.16
C LYS A 2 -3.94 -2.76 10.65
N ILE A 3 -4.94 -3.47 10.14
CA ILE A 3 -5.09 -3.68 8.70
C ILE A 3 -6.32 -2.90 8.23
N LYS A 4 -6.09 -2.02 7.26
CA LYS A 4 -7.12 -1.18 6.68
C LYS A 4 -7.31 -1.61 5.22
N LYS A 5 -8.56 -1.68 4.77
CA LYS A 5 -8.85 -1.99 3.38
C LYS A 5 -9.00 -0.70 2.58
N ILE A 6 -8.48 -0.71 1.34
CA ILE A 6 -8.65 0.44 0.46
C ILE A 6 -10.12 0.60 0.11
N GLU A 7 -10.62 1.83 0.18
CA GLU A 7 -12.01 2.11 -0.14
C GLU A 7 -12.22 2.15 -1.66
N GLN A 8 -13.45 1.87 -2.06
CA GLN A 8 -13.80 1.71 -3.46
C GLN A 8 -13.51 2.96 -4.29
N ASP A 9 -13.72 4.14 -3.71
CA ASP A 9 -13.54 5.42 -4.40
C ASP A 9 -12.16 6.05 -4.13
N GLU A 10 -11.34 5.41 -3.34
CA GLU A 10 -10.04 5.94 -2.94
C GLU A 10 -8.98 5.51 -3.93
N ASN A 11 -8.10 6.44 -4.36
CA ASN A 11 -7.01 6.05 -5.22
C ASN A 11 -5.84 5.52 -4.37
N LEU A 12 -4.94 4.76 -5.02
CA LEU A 12 -3.87 4.06 -4.34
C LEU A 12 -2.90 5.03 -3.64
N THR A 13 -2.52 6.09 -4.32
CA THR A 13 -1.58 7.07 -3.77
C THR A 13 -2.13 7.70 -2.49
N THR A 14 -3.39 8.13 -2.52
CA THR A 14 -4.04 8.73 -1.35
C THR A 14 -4.16 7.74 -0.21
N ALA A 15 -4.54 6.50 -0.52
CA ALA A 15 -4.70 5.46 0.50
C ALA A 15 -3.36 5.17 1.20
N ILE A 16 -2.29 5.06 0.44
CA ILE A 16 -0.96 4.79 1.01
C ILE A 16 -0.49 5.99 1.84
N ALA A 17 -0.67 7.20 1.32
CA ALA A 17 -0.24 8.41 2.02
C ALA A 17 -0.97 8.62 3.35
N GLY A 18 -2.17 8.08 3.47
CA GLY A 18 -2.97 8.19 4.70
C GLY A 18 -2.64 7.16 5.77
N LEU A 19 -1.70 6.26 5.52
CA LEU A 19 -1.35 5.24 6.51
C LEU A 19 -0.55 5.84 7.68
N ALA A 20 -0.88 5.38 8.88
CA ALA A 20 -0.08 5.67 10.07
C ALA A 20 1.08 4.67 10.17
N VAL A 21 2.08 5.00 10.97
CA VAL A 21 3.20 4.08 11.22
C VAL A 21 2.65 2.77 11.81
N ASP A 22 3.13 1.65 11.29
CA ASP A 22 2.71 0.29 11.64
C ASP A 22 1.32 -0.09 11.15
N GLU A 23 0.68 0.75 10.36
CA GLU A 23 -0.60 0.45 9.74
C GLU A 23 -0.39 -0.24 8.39
N THR A 24 -1.20 -1.26 8.11
CA THR A 24 -1.13 -2.02 6.86
C THR A 24 -2.36 -1.76 6.02
N LEU A 25 -2.17 -1.54 4.72
CA LEU A 25 -3.26 -1.35 3.77
C LEU A 25 -3.41 -2.61 2.92
N GLU A 26 -4.62 -3.16 2.88
CA GLU A 26 -4.94 -4.31 2.04
C GLU A 26 -5.52 -3.81 0.71
N ILE A 27 -4.96 -4.28 -0.39
CA ILE A 27 -5.35 -3.82 -1.73
C ILE A 27 -5.65 -5.04 -2.59
N PRO A 28 -6.88 -5.19 -3.09
CA PRO A 28 -7.22 -6.33 -3.93
C PRO A 28 -6.58 -6.22 -5.32
N TYR A 29 -6.09 -7.34 -5.83
CA TYR A 29 -5.48 -7.37 -7.15
C TYR A 29 -6.47 -7.09 -8.29
N LYS A 30 -7.75 -7.12 -7.99
CA LYS A 30 -8.77 -6.73 -8.95
C LYS A 30 -8.68 -5.25 -9.31
N ARG A 31 -8.18 -4.42 -8.40
CA ARG A 31 -8.03 -2.99 -8.62
C ARG A 31 -6.62 -2.61 -9.07
N TYR A 32 -5.63 -3.22 -8.46
CA TYR A 32 -4.22 -2.88 -8.73
C TYR A 32 -3.40 -4.17 -8.72
N SER A 33 -2.61 -4.39 -9.76
CA SER A 33 -1.73 -5.55 -9.83
C SER A 33 -0.57 -5.43 -8.85
N SER A 34 0.10 -6.56 -8.56
CA SER A 34 1.26 -6.56 -7.68
C SER A 34 2.38 -5.67 -8.20
N GLY A 35 2.57 -5.64 -9.53
CA GLY A 35 3.56 -4.76 -10.13
C GLY A 35 3.24 -3.30 -9.92
N SER A 36 1.96 -2.92 -10.05
CA SER A 36 1.53 -1.54 -9.82
C SER A 36 1.75 -1.13 -8.36
N LEU A 37 1.46 -2.01 -7.41
CA LEU A 37 1.68 -1.74 -6.00
C LEU A 37 3.16 -1.47 -5.71
N ARG A 38 4.03 -2.34 -6.20
CA ARG A 38 5.46 -2.18 -5.97
C ARG A 38 6.01 -0.91 -6.61
N ALA A 39 5.59 -0.60 -7.83
CA ALA A 39 6.03 0.60 -8.52
C ALA A 39 5.59 1.86 -7.77
N MET A 40 4.34 1.89 -7.32
CA MET A 40 3.79 3.03 -6.60
C MET A 40 4.51 3.25 -5.27
N VAL A 41 4.74 2.18 -4.52
CA VAL A 41 5.43 2.28 -3.22
C VAL A 41 6.88 2.73 -3.43
N ALA A 42 7.55 2.24 -4.47
CA ALA A 42 8.90 2.67 -4.78
C ALA A 42 8.96 4.17 -5.06
N GLN A 43 8.00 4.69 -5.82
CA GLN A 43 7.93 6.12 -6.10
C GLN A 43 7.71 6.94 -4.83
N ILE A 44 6.81 6.50 -3.97
CA ILE A 44 6.51 7.21 -2.73
C ILE A 44 7.73 7.19 -1.81
N ASN A 45 8.42 6.06 -1.70
CA ASN A 45 9.62 5.96 -0.87
C ASN A 45 10.74 6.88 -1.37
N THR A 46 10.81 7.09 -2.68
CA THR A 46 11.83 7.98 -3.25
C THR A 46 11.57 9.45 -2.93
N LYS A 47 10.30 9.85 -2.87
CA LYS A 47 9.93 11.26 -2.72
C LYS A 47 9.68 11.70 -1.29
N GLY A 48 9.39 10.78 -0.37
CA GLY A 48 8.92 11.15 0.95
C GLY A 48 9.88 10.81 2.08
N ASP A 49 9.56 11.32 3.25
CA ASP A 49 10.27 11.01 4.49
C ASP A 49 9.75 9.74 5.14
N CYS A 50 8.66 9.19 4.61
CA CYS A 50 8.05 7.97 5.11
C CYS A 50 8.61 6.77 4.37
N ARG A 51 8.54 5.61 4.99
CA ARG A 51 8.97 4.38 4.37
C ARG A 51 7.87 3.34 4.41
N PHE A 52 7.64 2.70 3.28
CA PHE A 52 6.63 1.67 3.12
C PHE A 52 7.25 0.39 2.57
N VAL A 53 6.69 -0.74 2.98
CA VAL A 53 7.08 -2.04 2.43
C VAL A 53 5.86 -2.71 1.83
N THR A 54 6.07 -3.50 0.79
CA THR A 54 5.00 -4.25 0.14
C THR A 54 5.13 -5.73 0.45
N ASN A 55 3.99 -6.40 0.57
CA ASN A 55 3.92 -7.84 0.65
C ASN A 55 2.94 -8.31 -0.41
N THR A 56 3.46 -8.97 -1.45
CA THR A 56 2.65 -9.43 -2.58
C THR A 56 2.57 -10.96 -2.64
N LYS A 57 2.81 -11.63 -1.52
CA LYS A 57 2.74 -13.08 -1.46
C LYS A 57 1.32 -13.62 -1.47
N GLY A 58 0.32 -12.78 -1.16
CA GLY A 58 -1.07 -13.18 -1.20
C GLY A 58 -1.55 -13.45 -2.62
N LEU A 59 -2.54 -14.33 -2.76
CA LEU A 59 -3.08 -14.70 -4.06
C LEU A 59 -4.18 -13.76 -4.55
N LYS A 60 -4.85 -13.08 -3.62
CA LYS A 60 -6.00 -12.23 -3.96
C LYS A 60 -5.77 -10.76 -3.70
N CYS A 61 -4.83 -10.43 -2.85
CA CYS A 61 -4.55 -9.04 -2.49
C CYS A 61 -3.11 -8.87 -2.06
N GLY A 62 -2.63 -7.64 -2.17
CA GLY A 62 -1.33 -7.25 -1.67
C GLY A 62 -1.47 -6.36 -0.45
N TYR A 63 -0.40 -6.20 0.27
CA TYR A 63 -0.37 -5.39 1.48
C TYR A 63 0.74 -4.36 1.40
N VAL A 64 0.46 -3.16 1.89
CA VAL A 64 1.45 -2.09 2.03
C VAL A 64 1.46 -1.67 3.49
N THR A 65 2.62 -1.71 4.11
CA THR A 65 2.78 -1.33 5.52
C THR A 65 3.72 -0.14 5.63
N ARG A 66 3.31 0.85 6.41
CA ARG A 66 4.18 1.99 6.71
C ARG A 66 5.05 1.64 7.90
N ILE A 67 6.36 1.69 7.73
CA ILE A 67 7.31 1.33 8.80
C ILE A 67 8.02 2.54 9.39
N LYS A 68 7.92 3.70 8.75
CA LYS A 68 8.58 4.89 9.28
C LYS A 68 7.80 6.16 8.94
#